data_50b4b57f698adb043b13756c20446748
#
_entry.id   50b4b57f698adb043b13756c20446748
#
_cell.length_a   1.000
_cell.length_b   1.000
_cell.length_c   1.000
_cell.angle_alpha   90.00
_cell.angle_beta   90.00
_cell.angle_gamma   90.00
#
_symmetry.space_group_name_H-M   'P 1'
#
loop_
_entity.id
_entity.type
_entity.pdbx_description
1 polymer ?
#
loop_
_entity_poly.entity_id
_entity_poly.type
_entity_poly.pdbx_seq_one_letter_code
_entity_poly.pdbx_strand_id
1 'polypeptide(L)'
;MRVLAIDSSGLTATVAVVEDEQTIAEYTVNYKKTHSQTLLPMIDEMVKMVEADLSSIDAIAVSGGPGSFTGLRIGSATAKGLGLALGKLLIHVPTVDALAYNVYGCGDLICPIMDARRKQVYTGLYSFSHEVKDGTHLTETVFHVEEPQMAIAVEELISKLNAYKRPVVFLGDGVPVYRQMLEEGLNVPYSFAPSYMNRQRAAVVGALGIEYYYAGKYETAEAHKPDYLRVSQAERERAQREKEAKTEVREMTIEDGAVVAEIEHQSFSDAWSEKAILETLEQNNSVCFVAEKAGKRVGYLLGYTAVDEVEIARIAVIDEMKRQGVGHALMLALKAWSKEHQIAKVLLDVRESNQAAGAFYAREGFVNDGVRKAFYQDPKEDAVLMSLEIDK
;
A
#
# COMPACT_ATOMS: atom_id res chain seq x y z
N MET A 1 -36.31 12.22 -9.10
CA MET A 1 -35.39 11.11 -8.74
C MET A 1 -35.19 11.12 -7.24
N ARG A 2 -35.36 9.96 -6.57
CA ARG A 2 -35.21 9.79 -5.13
C ARG A 2 -33.97 8.95 -4.82
N VAL A 3 -33.04 9.47 -4.04
CA VAL A 3 -31.77 8.85 -3.73
C VAL A 3 -31.62 8.65 -2.22
N LEU A 4 -31.21 7.47 -1.81
CA LEU A 4 -30.70 7.21 -0.47
C LEU A 4 -29.19 7.49 -0.48
N ALA A 5 -28.76 8.44 0.34
CA ALA A 5 -27.35 8.83 0.42
C ALA A 5 -26.71 8.37 1.73
N ILE A 6 -25.44 7.96 1.65
CA ILE A 6 -24.68 7.38 2.77
C ILE A 6 -23.27 7.97 2.77
N ASP A 7 -22.84 8.49 3.92
CA ASP A 7 -21.43 8.84 4.15
C ASP A 7 -20.95 8.33 5.52
N SER A 8 -19.90 7.58 5.51
CA SER A 8 -19.17 7.08 6.70
C SER A 8 -17.65 7.21 6.51
N SER A 9 -17.23 8.07 5.58
CA SER A 9 -15.83 8.23 5.16
C SER A 9 -14.94 8.89 6.23
N GLY A 10 -15.51 9.60 7.19
CA GLY A 10 -14.84 10.31 8.29
C GLY A 10 -15.29 9.85 9.68
N LEU A 11 -15.17 10.75 10.66
CA LEU A 11 -15.72 10.54 12.01
C LEU A 11 -17.25 10.68 12.03
N THR A 12 -17.80 11.43 11.08
CA THR A 12 -19.23 11.65 10.95
C THR A 12 -19.89 10.46 10.25
N ALA A 13 -20.96 9.93 10.83
CA ALA A 13 -21.89 9.04 10.15
C ALA A 13 -23.09 9.85 9.73
N THR A 14 -23.47 9.81 8.46
CA THR A 14 -24.61 10.57 7.96
C THR A 14 -25.35 9.81 6.87
N VAL A 15 -26.68 9.91 6.89
CA VAL A 15 -27.58 9.28 5.91
C VAL A 15 -28.67 10.28 5.53
N ALA A 16 -29.14 10.27 4.29
CA ALA A 16 -30.20 11.14 3.83
C ALA A 16 -31.08 10.47 2.77
N VAL A 17 -32.31 10.93 2.67
CA VAL A 17 -33.17 10.76 1.49
C VAL A 17 -33.27 12.12 0.80
N VAL A 18 -32.86 12.15 -0.45
CA VAL A 18 -32.90 13.35 -1.30
C VAL A 18 -33.80 13.05 -2.50
N GLU A 19 -34.72 13.94 -2.80
CA GLU A 19 -35.62 13.84 -3.95
C GLU A 19 -35.52 15.10 -4.79
N ASP A 20 -34.96 14.96 -5.99
CA ASP A 20 -34.65 16.09 -6.88
C ASP A 20 -33.95 17.24 -6.14
N GLU A 21 -34.59 18.38 -5.99
CA GLU A 21 -34.01 19.55 -5.32
C GLU A 21 -34.31 19.61 -3.80
N GLN A 22 -34.93 18.57 -3.23
CA GLN A 22 -35.38 18.57 -1.84
C GLN A 22 -34.69 17.49 -1.00
N THR A 23 -34.13 17.89 0.13
CA THR A 23 -33.73 16.93 1.18
C THR A 23 -34.98 16.59 2.00
N ILE A 24 -35.43 15.33 1.88
CA ILE A 24 -36.61 14.82 2.62
C ILE A 24 -36.26 14.60 4.09
N ALA A 25 -35.10 13.97 4.34
CA ALA A 25 -34.56 13.78 5.68
C ALA A 25 -33.05 13.64 5.63
N GLU A 26 -32.38 14.06 6.69
CA GLU A 26 -30.95 13.83 6.91
C GLU A 26 -30.70 13.56 8.38
N TYR A 27 -30.04 12.45 8.68
CA TYR A 27 -29.57 12.10 10.02
C TYR A 27 -28.05 12.13 10.04
N THR A 28 -27.49 12.95 10.90
CA THR A 28 -26.05 13.15 11.04
C THR A 28 -25.62 12.98 12.49
N VAL A 29 -24.65 12.12 12.74
CA VAL A 29 -24.07 11.86 14.04
C VAL A 29 -22.57 12.07 13.97
N ASN A 30 -22.08 13.08 14.69
CA ASN A 30 -20.65 13.35 14.84
C ASN A 30 -20.22 12.97 16.26
N TYR A 31 -20.15 11.66 16.53
CA TYR A 31 -19.84 11.13 17.86
C TYR A 31 -18.99 9.86 17.74
N LYS A 32 -18.18 9.58 18.77
CA LYS A 32 -17.25 8.41 18.80
C LYS A 32 -18.00 7.09 18.96
N LYS A 33 -18.82 6.71 17.98
CA LYS A 33 -19.40 5.36 17.86
C LYS A 33 -18.93 4.73 16.57
N THR A 34 -18.88 3.40 16.53
CA THR A 34 -18.52 2.67 15.33
C THR A 34 -19.64 2.74 14.29
N HIS A 35 -19.32 3.09 13.07
CA HIS A 35 -20.30 3.20 11.98
C HIS A 35 -21.07 1.91 11.73
N SER A 36 -20.48 0.73 12.01
CA SER A 36 -21.17 -0.57 11.93
C SER A 36 -22.35 -0.71 12.89
N GLN A 37 -22.35 0.03 13.98
CA GLN A 37 -23.42 0.02 14.97
C GLN A 37 -24.48 1.12 14.73
N THR A 38 -24.15 2.13 13.95
CA THR A 38 -25.01 3.34 13.82
C THR A 38 -25.64 3.46 12.46
N LEU A 39 -24.97 3.06 11.38
CA LEU A 39 -25.38 3.41 10.01
C LEU A 39 -26.74 2.79 9.62
N LEU A 40 -26.90 1.46 9.76
CA LEU A 40 -28.18 0.82 9.46
C LEU A 40 -29.33 1.26 10.40
N PRO A 41 -29.14 1.38 11.72
CA PRO A 41 -30.16 1.98 12.60
C PRO A 41 -30.58 3.40 12.20
N MET A 42 -29.63 4.25 11.77
CA MET A 42 -29.94 5.60 11.29
C MET A 42 -30.81 5.57 10.03
N ILE A 43 -30.51 4.67 9.08
CA ILE A 43 -31.33 4.48 7.88
C ILE A 43 -32.72 4.01 8.24
N ASP A 44 -32.84 2.97 9.09
CA ASP A 44 -34.11 2.39 9.51
C ASP A 44 -35.01 3.42 10.23
N GLU A 45 -34.43 4.17 11.18
CA GLU A 45 -35.15 5.21 11.90
C GLU A 45 -35.57 6.36 11.01
N MET A 46 -34.68 6.83 10.12
CA MET A 46 -34.97 7.90 9.17
C MET A 46 -36.11 7.51 8.22
N VAL A 47 -36.05 6.33 7.64
CA VAL A 47 -37.07 5.82 6.71
C VAL A 47 -38.44 5.70 7.40
N LYS A 48 -38.48 5.20 8.62
CA LYS A 48 -39.72 5.12 9.43
C LYS A 48 -40.28 6.49 9.77
N MET A 49 -39.42 7.45 10.10
CA MET A 49 -39.84 8.80 10.49
C MET A 49 -40.54 9.55 9.33
N VAL A 50 -40.07 9.33 8.10
CA VAL A 50 -40.65 10.00 6.90
C VAL A 50 -41.61 9.09 6.13
N GLU A 51 -41.97 7.94 6.70
CA GLU A 51 -42.87 6.93 6.08
C GLU A 51 -42.45 6.57 4.64
N ALA A 52 -41.14 6.61 4.36
CA ALA A 52 -40.64 6.32 3.02
C ALA A 52 -40.61 4.81 2.76
N ASP A 53 -41.08 4.41 1.57
CA ASP A 53 -40.88 3.07 1.07
C ASP A 53 -39.51 2.98 0.40
N LEU A 54 -38.63 2.11 0.88
CA LEU A 54 -37.30 1.84 0.29
C LEU A 54 -37.41 1.35 -1.16
N SER A 55 -38.52 0.73 -1.56
CA SER A 55 -38.75 0.34 -2.96
C SER A 55 -38.85 1.54 -3.91
N SER A 56 -39.26 2.71 -3.38
CA SER A 56 -39.40 3.97 -4.13
C SER A 56 -38.07 4.70 -4.37
N ILE A 57 -36.97 4.25 -3.76
CA ILE A 57 -35.64 4.79 -4.02
C ILE A 57 -35.20 4.37 -5.44
N ASP A 58 -34.71 5.32 -6.22
CA ASP A 58 -34.22 5.07 -7.58
C ASP A 58 -32.77 4.57 -7.61
N ALA A 59 -31.90 5.13 -6.75
CA ALA A 59 -30.50 4.78 -6.64
C ALA A 59 -29.95 5.04 -5.22
N ILE A 60 -28.77 4.50 -4.91
CA ILE A 60 -28.07 4.72 -3.64
C ILE A 60 -26.76 5.44 -3.91
N ALA A 61 -26.61 6.66 -3.40
CA ALA A 61 -25.36 7.41 -3.44
C ALA A 61 -24.50 7.08 -2.21
N VAL A 62 -23.23 6.85 -2.40
CA VAL A 62 -22.31 6.51 -1.31
C VAL A 62 -21.00 7.26 -1.48
N SER A 63 -20.50 7.86 -0.39
CA SER A 63 -19.14 8.39 -0.35
C SER A 63 -18.13 7.26 -0.56
N GLY A 64 -17.52 7.25 -1.76
CA GLY A 64 -16.64 6.17 -2.19
C GLY A 64 -15.18 6.30 -1.76
N GLY A 65 -14.79 7.42 -1.18
CA GLY A 65 -13.44 7.74 -0.77
C GLY A 65 -12.92 9.06 -1.36
N PRO A 66 -11.78 9.55 -0.90
CA PRO A 66 -10.91 9.00 0.14
C PRO A 66 -11.51 9.16 1.56
N GLY A 67 -10.91 8.47 2.54
CA GLY A 67 -11.35 8.59 3.93
C GLY A 67 -10.83 7.48 4.85
N SER A 68 -11.51 7.31 5.97
CA SER A 68 -11.26 6.23 6.92
C SER A 68 -11.46 4.87 6.26
N PHE A 69 -10.41 4.06 6.24
CA PHE A 69 -10.43 2.72 5.64
C PHE A 69 -11.58 1.83 6.17
N THR A 70 -11.78 1.83 7.49
CA THR A 70 -12.88 1.09 8.12
C THR A 70 -14.24 1.71 7.78
N GLY A 71 -14.34 3.05 7.83
CA GLY A 71 -15.55 3.77 7.51
C GLY A 71 -16.02 3.52 6.08
N LEU A 72 -15.14 3.67 5.11
CA LEU A 72 -15.43 3.44 3.68
C LEU A 72 -15.91 2.00 3.42
N ARG A 73 -15.30 1.00 4.08
CA ARG A 73 -15.75 -0.40 3.96
C ARG A 73 -17.14 -0.61 4.51
N ILE A 74 -17.47 -0.01 5.66
CA ILE A 74 -18.80 -0.13 6.28
C ILE A 74 -19.85 0.54 5.37
N GLY A 75 -19.61 1.77 4.92
CA GLY A 75 -20.52 2.49 4.01
C GLY A 75 -20.73 1.74 2.70
N SER A 76 -19.65 1.34 2.05
CA SER A 76 -19.69 0.56 0.81
C SER A 76 -20.43 -0.78 0.98
N ALA A 77 -20.16 -1.53 2.06
CA ALA A 77 -20.86 -2.80 2.33
C ALA A 77 -22.35 -2.59 2.59
N THR A 78 -22.72 -1.52 3.32
CA THR A 78 -24.12 -1.16 3.55
C THR A 78 -24.82 -0.79 2.25
N ALA A 79 -24.22 0.08 1.44
CA ALA A 79 -24.76 0.48 0.14
C ALA A 79 -24.93 -0.72 -0.82
N LYS A 80 -23.90 -1.59 -0.89
CA LYS A 80 -23.96 -2.82 -1.70
C LYS A 80 -25.07 -3.76 -1.24
N GLY A 81 -25.18 -4.01 0.06
CA GLY A 81 -26.21 -4.88 0.63
C GLY A 81 -27.60 -4.36 0.31
N LEU A 82 -27.86 -3.07 0.47
CA LEU A 82 -29.12 -2.43 0.13
C LEU A 82 -29.36 -2.43 -1.39
N GLY A 83 -28.36 -2.10 -2.19
CA GLY A 83 -28.44 -2.10 -3.64
C GLY A 83 -28.82 -3.47 -4.21
N LEU A 84 -28.20 -4.54 -3.71
CA LEU A 84 -28.52 -5.93 -4.07
C LEU A 84 -29.93 -6.31 -3.63
N ALA A 85 -30.31 -6.00 -2.38
CA ALA A 85 -31.62 -6.37 -1.85
C ALA A 85 -32.79 -5.66 -2.56
N LEU A 86 -32.57 -4.41 -2.98
CA LEU A 86 -33.60 -3.56 -3.62
C LEU A 86 -33.50 -3.55 -5.15
N GLY A 87 -32.47 -4.16 -5.75
CA GLY A 87 -32.23 -4.11 -7.19
C GLY A 87 -31.87 -2.71 -7.70
N LYS A 88 -31.13 -1.90 -6.90
CA LYS A 88 -30.83 -0.51 -7.21
C LYS A 88 -29.36 -0.32 -7.60
N LEU A 89 -29.12 0.63 -8.50
CA LEU A 89 -27.78 1.08 -8.89
C LEU A 89 -27.13 1.89 -7.76
N LEU A 90 -25.80 1.88 -7.72
CA LEU A 90 -25.01 2.71 -6.82
C LEU A 90 -24.39 3.87 -7.58
N ILE A 91 -24.29 5.00 -6.89
CA ILE A 91 -23.60 6.20 -7.36
C ILE A 91 -22.40 6.41 -6.45
N HIS A 92 -21.21 6.26 -7.03
CA HIS A 92 -19.94 6.54 -6.34
C HIS A 92 -19.70 8.04 -6.31
N VAL A 93 -19.71 8.64 -5.14
CA VAL A 93 -19.44 10.07 -4.95
C VAL A 93 -18.08 10.22 -4.25
N PRO A 94 -17.09 10.88 -4.88
CA PRO A 94 -15.82 11.16 -4.21
C PRO A 94 -16.05 12.00 -2.95
N THR A 95 -15.43 11.60 -1.83
CA THR A 95 -15.71 12.24 -0.53
C THR A 95 -15.34 13.72 -0.51
N VAL A 96 -14.20 14.06 -1.11
CA VAL A 96 -13.75 15.47 -1.12
C VAL A 96 -14.55 16.34 -2.08
N ASP A 97 -15.13 15.76 -3.16
CA ASP A 97 -16.09 16.46 -4.04
C ASP A 97 -17.34 16.84 -3.25
N ALA A 98 -17.92 15.88 -2.52
CA ALA A 98 -19.09 16.15 -1.67
C ALA A 98 -18.76 17.16 -0.56
N LEU A 99 -17.59 17.10 0.06
CA LEU A 99 -17.17 18.13 1.01
C LEU A 99 -17.09 19.50 0.35
N ALA A 100 -16.49 19.63 -0.83
CA ALA A 100 -16.40 20.90 -1.55
C ALA A 100 -17.80 21.45 -1.88
N TYR A 101 -18.72 20.57 -2.25
CA TYR A 101 -20.09 20.93 -2.60
C TYR A 101 -20.91 21.50 -1.41
N ASN A 102 -20.48 21.30 -0.15
CA ASN A 102 -21.09 21.92 1.03
C ASN A 102 -21.11 23.46 0.97
N VAL A 103 -20.16 24.07 0.27
CA VAL A 103 -20.05 25.54 0.12
C VAL A 103 -20.52 25.99 -1.26
N TYR A 104 -21.60 25.40 -1.73
CA TYR A 104 -22.24 25.67 -3.02
C TYR A 104 -22.31 27.15 -3.36
N GLY A 105 -21.83 27.50 -4.55
CA GLY A 105 -21.84 28.90 -5.03
C GLY A 105 -20.75 29.79 -4.44
N CYS A 106 -19.80 29.26 -3.66
CA CYS A 106 -18.67 30.04 -3.15
C CYS A 106 -17.78 30.53 -4.29
N GLY A 107 -17.43 31.82 -4.28
CA GLY A 107 -16.57 32.45 -5.29
C GLY A 107 -15.07 32.19 -5.09
N ASP A 108 -14.67 31.75 -3.90
CA ASP A 108 -13.29 31.44 -3.57
C ASP A 108 -12.90 30.05 -4.11
N LEU A 109 -11.60 29.77 -4.18
CA LEU A 109 -11.10 28.40 -4.39
C LEU A 109 -11.46 27.56 -3.17
N ILE A 110 -12.07 26.40 -3.39
CA ILE A 110 -12.54 25.52 -2.33
C ILE A 110 -11.51 24.41 -2.14
N CYS A 111 -11.01 24.27 -0.91
CA CYS A 111 -10.02 23.28 -0.55
C CYS A 111 -10.50 22.44 0.64
N PRO A 112 -11.26 21.35 0.40
CA PRO A 112 -11.58 20.41 1.46
C PRO A 112 -10.30 19.69 1.88
N ILE A 113 -10.09 19.53 3.19
CA ILE A 113 -8.96 18.81 3.75
C ILE A 113 -9.41 17.78 4.78
N MET A 114 -9.11 16.50 4.53
CA MET A 114 -9.32 15.41 5.48
C MET A 114 -7.98 14.91 6.00
N ASP A 115 -7.88 14.61 7.31
CA ASP A 115 -6.64 14.13 7.92
C ASP A 115 -6.26 12.73 7.40
N ALA A 116 -5.23 12.65 6.56
CA ALA A 116 -4.66 11.40 6.08
C ALA A 116 -3.53 10.86 6.98
N ARG A 117 -3.30 11.47 8.15
CA ARG A 117 -2.20 11.21 9.09
C ARG A 117 -0.81 11.59 8.53
N ARG A 118 0.19 11.67 9.42
CA ARG A 118 1.62 11.90 9.07
C ARG A 118 1.83 13.19 8.26
N LYS A 119 1.18 14.28 8.64
CA LYS A 119 1.22 15.59 7.97
C LYS A 119 0.80 15.51 6.49
N GLN A 120 -0.11 14.61 6.16
CA GLN A 120 -0.73 14.50 4.85
C GLN A 120 -2.23 14.70 4.96
N VAL A 121 -2.82 15.18 3.88
CA VAL A 121 -4.27 15.37 3.75
C VAL A 121 -4.79 14.68 2.49
N TYR A 122 -6.02 14.23 2.56
CA TYR A 122 -6.80 14.00 1.35
C TYR A 122 -7.48 15.31 1.00
N THR A 123 -7.35 15.74 -0.23
CA THR A 123 -7.84 17.01 -0.73
C THR A 123 -8.14 16.95 -2.22
N GLY A 124 -8.68 17.99 -2.76
CA GLY A 124 -8.83 18.37 -4.16
C GLY A 124 -9.03 19.87 -4.20
N LEU A 125 -9.02 20.50 -5.36
CA LEU A 125 -9.31 21.91 -5.52
C LEU A 125 -10.53 22.09 -6.41
N TYR A 126 -11.44 22.94 -5.97
CA TYR A 126 -12.75 23.11 -6.59
C TYR A 126 -13.12 24.58 -6.68
N SER A 127 -14.04 24.88 -7.59
CA SER A 127 -14.64 26.21 -7.69
C SER A 127 -16.08 26.12 -8.20
N PHE A 128 -16.81 27.21 -8.12
CA PHE A 128 -18.08 27.37 -8.79
C PHE A 128 -18.03 28.54 -9.77
N SER A 129 -18.70 28.42 -10.91
CA SER A 129 -19.02 29.52 -11.80
C SER A 129 -20.52 29.71 -11.87
N HIS A 130 -20.94 30.91 -12.25
CA HIS A 130 -22.33 31.26 -12.46
C HIS A 130 -22.54 31.62 -13.93
N GLU A 131 -23.35 30.82 -14.60
CA GLU A 131 -23.64 30.97 -16.02
C GLU A 131 -25.12 31.36 -16.20
N VAL A 132 -25.39 32.40 -17.00
CA VAL A 132 -26.76 32.77 -17.30
C VAL A 132 -27.28 31.84 -18.40
N LYS A 133 -28.38 31.16 -18.13
CA LYS A 133 -29.01 30.27 -19.11
C LYS A 133 -29.60 31.07 -20.28
N ASP A 134 -29.19 30.72 -21.49
CA ASP A 134 -29.58 31.43 -22.70
C ASP A 134 -31.09 31.70 -22.80
N GLY A 135 -31.44 32.96 -23.06
CA GLY A 135 -32.82 33.38 -23.21
C GLY A 135 -33.62 33.52 -21.91
N THR A 136 -32.96 33.41 -20.75
CA THR A 136 -33.58 33.55 -19.42
C THR A 136 -32.80 34.51 -18.53
N HIS A 137 -33.35 34.81 -17.33
CA HIS A 137 -32.62 35.47 -16.25
C HIS A 137 -32.15 34.47 -15.18
N LEU A 138 -32.30 33.14 -15.44
CA LEU A 138 -31.87 32.10 -14.54
C LEU A 138 -30.35 31.95 -14.60
N THR A 139 -29.72 32.02 -13.45
CA THR A 139 -28.29 31.70 -13.28
C THR A 139 -28.13 30.24 -12.86
N GLU A 140 -27.41 29.48 -13.64
CA GLU A 140 -26.99 28.11 -13.29
C GLU A 140 -25.61 28.17 -12.61
N THR A 141 -25.48 27.45 -11.52
CA THR A 141 -24.21 27.35 -10.80
C THR A 141 -23.53 26.02 -11.20
N VAL A 142 -22.37 26.14 -11.81
CA VAL A 142 -21.60 24.98 -12.31
C VAL A 142 -20.46 24.66 -11.35
N PHE A 143 -20.37 23.39 -10.95
CA PHE A 143 -19.29 22.88 -10.11
C PHE A 143 -18.10 22.44 -10.96
N HIS A 144 -16.92 22.97 -10.64
CA HIS A 144 -15.68 22.67 -11.34
C HIS A 144 -14.69 21.95 -10.43
N VAL A 145 -14.10 20.86 -10.95
CA VAL A 145 -12.97 20.18 -10.35
C VAL A 145 -11.71 20.78 -10.96
N GLU A 146 -11.07 21.72 -10.26
CA GLU A 146 -9.82 22.36 -10.69
C GLU A 146 -8.65 21.38 -10.60
N GLU A 147 -8.59 20.64 -9.50
CA GLU A 147 -7.69 19.49 -9.32
C GLU A 147 -8.44 18.35 -8.65
N PRO A 148 -8.33 17.13 -9.21
CA PRO A 148 -9.05 15.98 -8.66
C PRO A 148 -8.51 15.58 -7.28
N GLN A 149 -9.24 14.71 -6.63
CA GLN A 149 -8.85 14.17 -5.32
C GLN A 149 -7.43 13.59 -5.31
N MET A 150 -6.67 13.95 -4.27
CA MET A 150 -5.28 13.53 -4.08
C MET A 150 -4.94 13.34 -2.61
N ALA A 151 -3.83 12.62 -2.36
CA ALA A 151 -3.18 12.54 -1.06
C ALA A 151 -1.84 13.29 -1.14
N ILE A 152 -1.69 14.38 -0.37
CA ILE A 152 -0.56 15.30 -0.51
C ILE A 152 -0.06 15.75 0.88
N ALA A 153 1.22 16.11 1.00
CA ALA A 153 1.74 16.72 2.22
C ALA A 153 1.16 18.14 2.41
N VAL A 154 0.94 18.54 3.66
CA VAL A 154 0.36 19.86 3.96
C VAL A 154 1.25 21.00 3.45
N GLU A 155 2.56 20.88 3.57
CA GLU A 155 3.53 21.84 3.07
C GLU A 155 3.48 22.00 1.54
N GLU A 156 3.30 20.88 0.84
CA GLU A 156 3.16 20.88 -0.63
C GLU A 156 1.82 21.50 -1.06
N LEU A 157 0.73 21.20 -0.32
CA LEU A 157 -0.57 21.81 -0.54
C LEU A 157 -0.51 23.34 -0.37
N ILE A 158 0.13 23.82 0.70
CA ILE A 158 0.33 25.26 0.96
C ILE A 158 1.09 25.92 -0.20
N SER A 159 2.18 25.30 -0.66
CA SER A 159 2.96 25.80 -1.80
C SER A 159 2.14 25.92 -3.07
N LYS A 160 1.32 24.89 -3.33
CA LYS A 160 0.39 24.84 -4.47
C LYS A 160 -0.66 25.95 -4.39
N LEU A 161 -1.32 26.14 -3.24
CA LEU A 161 -2.33 27.18 -3.03
C LEU A 161 -1.76 28.60 -3.19
N ASN A 162 -0.55 28.83 -2.69
CA ASN A 162 0.14 30.11 -2.88
C ASN A 162 0.43 30.41 -4.37
N ALA A 163 0.67 29.35 -5.18
CA ALA A 163 0.85 29.50 -6.63
C ALA A 163 -0.44 29.84 -7.37
N TYR A 164 -1.61 29.41 -6.88
CA TYR A 164 -2.92 29.75 -7.45
C TYR A 164 -3.28 31.24 -7.32
N LYS A 165 -2.77 31.94 -6.31
CA LYS A 165 -2.99 33.37 -6.05
C LYS A 165 -4.47 33.76 -5.97
N ARG A 166 -5.32 32.85 -5.52
CA ARG A 166 -6.77 33.06 -5.31
C ARG A 166 -7.09 32.95 -3.82
N PRO A 167 -8.13 33.66 -3.32
CA PRO A 167 -8.68 33.40 -1.99
C PRO A 167 -9.11 31.92 -1.86
N VAL A 168 -8.94 31.33 -0.66
CA VAL A 168 -9.22 29.91 -0.41
C VAL A 168 -10.15 29.75 0.78
N VAL A 169 -11.17 28.91 0.65
CA VAL A 169 -12.00 28.45 1.77
C VAL A 169 -11.66 26.99 2.10
N PHE A 170 -11.36 26.73 3.38
CA PHE A 170 -11.05 25.41 3.90
C PHE A 170 -12.21 24.81 4.67
N LEU A 171 -12.41 23.51 4.52
CA LEU A 171 -13.36 22.70 5.28
C LEU A 171 -12.86 21.27 5.45
N GLY A 172 -13.51 20.48 6.30
CA GLY A 172 -13.12 19.11 6.58
C GLY A 172 -12.47 18.92 7.94
N ASP A 173 -12.25 17.67 8.33
CA ASP A 173 -11.72 17.30 9.64
C ASP A 173 -10.19 17.51 9.77
N GLY A 174 -9.50 17.74 8.67
CA GLY A 174 -8.12 18.18 8.66
C GLY A 174 -7.90 19.62 9.10
N VAL A 175 -8.93 20.49 9.01
CA VAL A 175 -8.82 21.92 9.38
C VAL A 175 -8.32 22.09 10.83
N PRO A 176 -8.96 21.53 11.85
CA PRO A 176 -8.47 21.70 13.23
C PRO A 176 -7.09 21.09 13.48
N VAL A 177 -6.69 20.08 12.70
CA VAL A 177 -5.40 19.40 12.86
C VAL A 177 -4.26 20.24 12.28
N TYR A 178 -4.49 20.88 11.14
CA TYR A 178 -3.45 21.57 10.37
C TYR A 178 -3.62 23.10 10.33
N ARG A 179 -4.57 23.65 11.11
CA ARG A 179 -4.85 25.09 11.14
C ARG A 179 -3.59 25.94 11.29
N GLN A 180 -2.76 25.64 12.27
CA GLN A 180 -1.54 26.41 12.52
C GLN A 180 -0.60 26.41 11.31
N MET A 181 -0.39 25.26 10.68
CA MET A 181 0.47 25.16 9.49
C MET A 181 -0.10 25.98 8.31
N LEU A 182 -1.42 25.99 8.15
CA LEU A 182 -2.09 26.81 7.13
C LEU A 182 -1.92 28.29 7.41
N GLU A 183 -2.15 28.73 8.66
CA GLU A 183 -2.02 30.12 9.08
C GLU A 183 -0.59 30.66 8.94
N GLU A 184 0.42 29.83 9.21
CA GLU A 184 1.84 30.19 9.11
C GLU A 184 2.38 30.16 7.67
N GLY A 185 1.82 29.30 6.80
CA GLY A 185 2.40 29.05 5.48
C GLY A 185 1.68 29.70 4.30
N LEU A 186 0.42 30.12 4.46
CA LEU A 186 -0.36 30.72 3.37
C LEU A 186 -0.03 32.20 3.17
N ASN A 187 0.18 32.58 1.92
CA ASN A 187 0.41 33.95 1.46
C ASN A 187 -0.78 34.50 0.65
N VAL A 188 -1.90 33.79 0.60
CA VAL A 188 -3.15 34.19 -0.05
C VAL A 188 -4.24 34.40 0.99
N PRO A 189 -5.27 35.22 0.72
CA PRO A 189 -6.42 35.32 1.61
C PRO A 189 -7.08 33.93 1.82
N TYR A 190 -7.47 33.63 3.04
CA TYR A 190 -8.13 32.38 3.34
C TYR A 190 -9.22 32.51 4.39
N SER A 191 -10.14 31.58 4.40
CA SER A 191 -11.19 31.46 5.40
C SER A 191 -11.46 29.99 5.75
N PHE A 192 -12.20 29.77 6.83
CA PHE A 192 -12.63 28.45 7.25
C PHE A 192 -14.15 28.38 7.24
N ALA A 193 -14.70 27.33 6.65
CA ALA A 193 -16.14 27.13 6.62
C ALA A 193 -16.71 26.99 8.05
N PRO A 194 -17.89 27.48 8.31
CA PRO A 194 -18.56 27.41 9.61
C PRO A 194 -18.88 25.95 9.98
N SER A 195 -19.16 25.70 11.26
CA SER A 195 -19.32 24.35 11.83
C SER A 195 -20.41 23.51 11.15
N TYR A 196 -21.46 24.12 10.62
CA TYR A 196 -22.56 23.45 9.94
C TYR A 196 -22.25 23.06 8.49
N MET A 197 -21.12 23.52 7.92
CA MET A 197 -20.69 23.25 6.54
C MET A 197 -19.36 22.48 6.47
N ASN A 198 -18.64 22.31 7.57
CA ASN A 198 -17.26 21.83 7.58
C ASN A 198 -17.12 20.31 7.77
N ARG A 199 -18.21 19.55 7.66
CA ARG A 199 -18.22 18.09 7.82
C ARG A 199 -19.01 17.43 6.70
N GLN A 200 -18.84 16.12 6.58
CA GLN A 200 -19.60 15.28 5.68
C GLN A 200 -21.10 15.43 5.94
N ARG A 201 -21.88 15.50 4.87
CA ARG A 201 -23.34 15.58 4.87
C ARG A 201 -23.92 14.66 3.79
N ALA A 202 -24.79 13.74 4.20
CA ALA A 202 -25.39 12.82 3.25
C ALA A 202 -26.36 13.51 2.28
N ALA A 203 -27.00 14.61 2.70
CA ALA A 203 -27.83 15.42 1.80
C ALA A 203 -27.02 15.93 0.61
N VAL A 204 -25.78 16.36 0.84
CA VAL A 204 -24.88 16.84 -0.21
C VAL A 204 -24.40 15.69 -1.10
N VAL A 205 -24.08 14.53 -0.51
CA VAL A 205 -23.76 13.31 -1.28
C VAL A 205 -24.92 12.91 -2.18
N GLY A 206 -26.17 13.03 -1.69
CA GLY A 206 -27.37 12.75 -2.48
C GLY A 206 -27.58 13.74 -3.62
N ALA A 207 -27.46 15.04 -3.34
CA ALA A 207 -27.61 16.09 -4.35
C ALA A 207 -26.58 15.96 -5.49
N LEU A 208 -25.28 15.85 -5.13
CA LEU A 208 -24.21 15.64 -6.11
C LEU A 208 -24.35 14.28 -6.81
N GLY A 209 -24.82 13.26 -6.08
CA GLY A 209 -25.13 11.95 -6.64
C GLY A 209 -26.19 11.97 -7.72
N ILE A 210 -27.24 12.78 -7.57
CA ILE A 210 -28.27 12.98 -8.60
C ILE A 210 -27.66 13.56 -9.88
N GLU A 211 -26.80 14.57 -9.77
CA GLU A 211 -26.08 15.13 -10.91
C GLU A 211 -25.20 14.07 -11.60
N TYR A 212 -24.48 13.27 -10.81
CA TYR A 212 -23.64 12.18 -11.33
C TYR A 212 -24.47 11.10 -12.02
N TYR A 213 -25.65 10.80 -11.50
CA TYR A 213 -26.54 9.82 -12.13
C TYR A 213 -27.00 10.31 -13.52
N TYR A 214 -27.43 11.57 -13.64
CA TYR A 214 -27.81 12.13 -14.93
C TYR A 214 -26.64 12.28 -15.91
N ALA A 215 -25.41 12.39 -15.38
CA ALA A 215 -24.18 12.34 -16.18
C ALA A 215 -23.74 10.91 -16.55
N GLY A 216 -24.54 9.87 -16.22
CA GLY A 216 -24.22 8.47 -16.52
C GLY A 216 -23.17 7.84 -15.61
N LYS A 217 -22.83 8.49 -14.48
CA LYS A 217 -21.82 8.02 -13.52
C LYS A 217 -22.48 7.17 -12.43
N TYR A 218 -22.85 5.95 -12.75
CA TYR A 218 -23.39 4.96 -11.81
C TYR A 218 -22.90 3.56 -12.15
N GLU A 219 -23.02 2.65 -11.21
CA GLU A 219 -22.54 1.28 -11.33
C GLU A 219 -23.48 0.28 -10.65
N THR A 220 -23.28 -1.02 -10.92
CA THR A 220 -24.03 -2.04 -10.20
C THR A 220 -23.51 -2.20 -8.77
N ALA A 221 -24.36 -2.72 -7.88
CA ALA A 221 -23.96 -2.98 -6.50
C ALA A 221 -22.76 -3.95 -6.42
N GLU A 222 -22.66 -4.93 -7.33
CA GLU A 222 -21.53 -5.87 -7.38
C GLU A 222 -20.23 -5.20 -7.75
N ALA A 223 -20.26 -4.27 -8.71
CA ALA A 223 -19.08 -3.61 -9.27
C ALA A 223 -18.48 -2.59 -8.30
N HIS A 224 -19.30 -1.99 -7.43
CA HIS A 224 -18.87 -0.92 -6.53
C HIS A 224 -17.69 -1.33 -5.64
N LYS A 225 -16.67 -0.45 -5.58
CA LYS A 225 -15.50 -0.55 -4.71
C LYS A 225 -15.13 0.83 -4.17
N PRO A 226 -14.74 0.94 -2.89
CA PRO A 226 -14.23 2.19 -2.37
C PRO A 226 -12.86 2.54 -2.94
N ASP A 227 -12.60 3.84 -3.10
CA ASP A 227 -11.32 4.39 -3.56
C ASP A 227 -10.34 4.54 -2.39
N TYR A 228 -9.23 3.83 -2.47
CA TYR A 228 -8.15 3.95 -1.51
C TYR A 228 -6.98 4.72 -2.14
N LEU A 229 -6.91 6.02 -1.93
CA LEU A 229 -5.77 6.83 -2.39
C LEU A 229 -4.46 6.49 -1.66
N ARG A 230 -4.54 5.75 -0.57
CA ARG A 230 -3.38 5.24 0.16
C ARG A 230 -3.60 3.79 0.55
N VAL A 231 -2.55 3.01 0.45
CA VAL A 231 -2.51 1.63 0.97
C VAL A 231 -2.73 1.65 2.49
N SER A 232 -3.53 0.75 3.02
CA SER A 232 -3.79 0.67 4.46
C SER A 232 -2.49 0.46 5.26
N GLN A 233 -2.50 0.86 6.54
CA GLN A 233 -1.34 0.64 7.40
C GLN A 233 -1.01 -0.85 7.53
N ALA A 234 -2.02 -1.70 7.66
CA ALA A 234 -1.85 -3.15 7.77
C ALA A 234 -1.22 -3.76 6.51
N GLU A 235 -1.62 -3.32 5.32
CA GLU A 235 -1.01 -3.77 4.05
C GLU A 235 0.43 -3.29 3.90
N ARG A 236 0.74 -2.06 4.32
CA ARG A 236 2.11 -1.56 4.34
C ARG A 236 2.99 -2.31 5.31
N GLU A 237 2.51 -2.56 6.54
CA GLU A 237 3.23 -3.35 7.54
C GLU A 237 3.42 -4.80 7.08
N ARG A 238 2.43 -5.38 6.40
CA ARG A 238 2.55 -6.69 5.80
C ARG A 238 3.60 -6.72 4.69
N ALA A 239 3.55 -5.78 3.75
CA ALA A 239 4.55 -5.66 2.68
C ALA A 239 5.96 -5.43 3.24
N GLN A 240 6.07 -4.61 4.31
CA GLN A 240 7.35 -4.39 4.99
C GLN A 240 7.85 -5.68 5.66
N ARG A 241 7.01 -6.42 6.38
CA ARG A 241 7.36 -7.72 6.98
C ARG A 241 7.73 -8.75 5.92
N GLU A 242 7.00 -8.80 4.80
CA GLU A 242 7.31 -9.69 3.67
C GLU A 242 8.68 -9.33 3.06
N LYS A 243 8.98 -8.05 2.90
CA LYS A 243 10.29 -7.57 2.44
C LYS A 243 11.41 -7.92 3.43
N GLU A 244 11.20 -7.70 4.72
CA GLU A 244 12.15 -8.04 5.78
C GLU A 244 12.34 -9.57 5.94
N ALA A 245 11.30 -10.36 5.64
CA ALA A 245 11.39 -11.83 5.66
C ALA A 245 12.09 -12.41 4.43
N LYS A 246 12.11 -11.67 3.31
CA LYS A 246 12.71 -12.14 2.06
C LYS A 246 14.23 -12.11 2.15
N THR A 247 14.86 -13.23 1.84
CA THR A 247 16.30 -13.30 1.61
C THR A 247 16.59 -12.89 0.17
N GLU A 248 17.39 -11.85 -0.02
CA GLU A 248 17.88 -11.43 -1.33
C GLU A 248 19.32 -11.92 -1.49
N VAL A 249 19.63 -12.46 -2.67
CA VAL A 249 20.99 -12.93 -3.00
C VAL A 249 21.47 -12.13 -4.21
N ARG A 250 22.67 -11.60 -4.10
CA ARG A 250 23.36 -10.89 -5.18
C ARG A 250 24.80 -11.30 -5.28
N GLU A 251 25.45 -10.93 -6.36
CA GLU A 251 26.90 -11.05 -6.48
C GLU A 251 27.60 -10.24 -5.37
N MET A 252 28.70 -10.80 -4.87
CA MET A 252 29.53 -10.19 -3.83
C MET A 252 30.37 -9.07 -4.42
N THR A 253 30.52 -8.00 -3.67
CA THR A 253 31.39 -6.86 -4.00
C THR A 253 32.52 -6.73 -2.98
N ILE A 254 33.51 -5.88 -3.29
CA ILE A 254 34.63 -5.58 -2.37
C ILE A 254 34.14 -5.07 -1.00
N GLU A 255 33.03 -4.33 -0.97
CA GLU A 255 32.42 -3.79 0.26
C GLU A 255 31.88 -4.88 1.20
N ASP A 256 31.69 -6.10 0.72
CA ASP A 256 31.19 -7.23 1.51
C ASP A 256 32.31 -7.99 2.23
N GLY A 257 33.58 -7.80 1.81
CA GLY A 257 34.73 -8.59 2.27
C GLY A 257 34.88 -8.67 3.78
N ALA A 258 34.81 -7.52 4.46
CA ALA A 258 34.95 -7.44 5.92
C ALA A 258 33.84 -8.22 6.66
N VAL A 259 32.58 -8.07 6.24
CA VAL A 259 31.44 -8.76 6.86
C VAL A 259 31.46 -10.25 6.56
N VAL A 260 31.84 -10.64 5.35
CA VAL A 260 31.98 -12.06 4.98
C VAL A 260 33.11 -12.71 5.78
N ALA A 261 34.23 -12.03 6.01
CA ALA A 261 35.31 -12.53 6.87
C ALA A 261 34.85 -12.73 8.33
N GLU A 262 33.96 -11.86 8.83
CA GLU A 262 33.38 -12.04 10.16
C GLU A 262 32.46 -13.28 10.22
N ILE A 263 31.61 -13.48 9.21
CA ILE A 263 30.77 -14.69 9.10
C ILE A 263 31.63 -15.95 8.98
N GLU A 264 32.72 -15.86 8.21
CA GLU A 264 33.69 -16.97 8.02
C GLU A 264 34.33 -17.37 9.38
N HIS A 265 34.80 -16.38 10.15
CA HIS A 265 35.39 -16.61 11.48
C HIS A 265 34.41 -17.25 12.48
N GLN A 266 33.14 -16.93 12.38
CA GLN A 266 32.10 -17.51 13.23
C GLN A 266 31.73 -18.93 12.80
N SER A 267 31.95 -19.29 11.53
CA SER A 267 31.46 -20.54 10.91
C SER A 267 32.51 -21.62 10.80
N PHE A 268 33.80 -21.28 10.68
CA PHE A 268 34.86 -22.22 10.38
C PHE A 268 36.06 -22.04 11.31
N SER A 269 36.67 -23.18 11.73
CA SER A 269 37.90 -23.18 12.51
C SER A 269 39.14 -22.78 11.69
N ASP A 270 39.11 -23.04 10.37
CA ASP A 270 40.12 -22.68 9.36
C ASP A 270 39.65 -21.49 8.50
N ALA A 271 39.10 -20.46 9.16
CA ALA A 271 38.49 -19.32 8.51
C ALA A 271 39.44 -18.58 7.56
N TRP A 272 38.92 -18.18 6.41
CA TRP A 272 39.65 -17.36 5.46
C TRP A 272 39.72 -15.92 5.96
N SER A 273 40.87 -15.28 5.76
CA SER A 273 41.03 -13.85 6.05
C SER A 273 40.27 -12.99 5.04
N GLU A 274 39.91 -11.76 5.43
CA GLU A 274 39.33 -10.77 4.51
C GLU A 274 40.16 -10.64 3.22
N LYS A 275 41.52 -10.62 3.36
CA LYS A 275 42.41 -10.56 2.20
C LYS A 275 42.23 -11.75 1.25
N ALA A 276 42.12 -12.96 1.78
CA ALA A 276 41.91 -14.16 0.95
C ALA A 276 40.53 -14.13 0.24
N ILE A 277 39.49 -13.61 0.89
CA ILE A 277 38.17 -13.43 0.30
C ILE A 277 38.23 -12.41 -0.85
N LEU A 278 38.89 -11.27 -0.65
CA LEU A 278 39.04 -10.24 -1.68
C LEU A 278 39.89 -10.74 -2.85
N GLU A 279 40.98 -11.48 -2.59
CA GLU A 279 41.78 -12.12 -3.64
C GLU A 279 40.97 -13.17 -4.44
N THR A 280 39.97 -13.82 -3.80
CA THR A 280 39.05 -14.73 -4.50
C THR A 280 38.11 -13.95 -5.42
N LEU A 281 37.59 -12.80 -4.97
CA LEU A 281 36.72 -11.93 -5.79
C LEU A 281 37.42 -11.41 -7.06
N GLU A 282 38.71 -11.20 -7.01
CA GLU A 282 39.49 -10.69 -8.15
C GLU A 282 39.80 -11.77 -9.21
N GLN A 283 39.54 -13.03 -8.91
CA GLN A 283 39.81 -14.13 -9.86
C GLN A 283 38.71 -14.22 -10.92
N ASN A 284 39.12 -14.32 -12.18
CA ASN A 284 38.21 -14.42 -13.31
C ASN A 284 37.32 -15.67 -13.33
N ASN A 285 37.70 -16.68 -12.56
CA ASN A 285 36.97 -17.95 -12.46
C ASN A 285 36.26 -18.14 -11.12
N SER A 286 36.10 -17.06 -10.34
CA SER A 286 35.34 -17.10 -9.11
C SER A 286 33.84 -16.88 -9.34
N VAL A 287 33.01 -17.50 -8.51
CA VAL A 287 31.59 -17.24 -8.37
C VAL A 287 31.28 -16.98 -6.90
N CYS A 288 30.85 -15.77 -6.59
CA CYS A 288 30.75 -15.29 -5.23
C CYS A 288 29.41 -14.60 -5.01
N PHE A 289 28.62 -15.09 -4.05
CA PHE A 289 27.33 -14.54 -3.69
C PHE A 289 27.28 -14.13 -2.22
N VAL A 290 26.53 -13.06 -1.93
CA VAL A 290 26.15 -12.68 -0.58
C VAL A 290 24.64 -12.68 -0.44
N ALA A 291 24.15 -13.20 0.69
CA ALA A 291 22.75 -13.19 1.06
C ALA A 291 22.47 -12.08 2.04
N GLU A 292 21.46 -11.27 1.74
CA GLU A 292 20.98 -10.18 2.58
C GLU A 292 19.57 -10.46 3.08
N LYS A 293 19.30 -10.09 4.34
CA LYS A 293 17.98 -10.12 4.94
C LYS A 293 17.80 -8.91 5.84
N ALA A 294 16.71 -8.15 5.63
CA ALA A 294 16.46 -6.89 6.33
C ALA A 294 17.65 -5.90 6.26
N GLY A 295 18.36 -5.86 5.11
CA GLY A 295 19.52 -4.98 4.89
C GLY A 295 20.83 -5.42 5.60
N LYS A 296 20.85 -6.61 6.17
CA LYS A 296 22.07 -7.19 6.79
C LYS A 296 22.57 -8.35 5.96
N ARG A 297 23.89 -8.45 5.80
CA ARG A 297 24.54 -9.62 5.21
C ARG A 297 24.45 -10.75 6.23
N VAL A 298 23.84 -11.87 5.83
CA VAL A 298 23.50 -12.99 6.73
C VAL A 298 24.08 -14.33 6.30
N GLY A 299 24.68 -14.37 5.12
CA GLY A 299 25.33 -15.56 4.58
C GLY A 299 26.05 -15.26 3.28
N TYR A 300 26.86 -16.18 2.83
CA TYR A 300 27.63 -16.06 1.58
C TYR A 300 27.92 -17.45 0.98
N LEU A 301 28.32 -17.44 -0.30
CA LEU A 301 28.83 -18.59 -1.04
C LEU A 301 30.04 -18.14 -1.87
N LEU A 302 31.13 -18.87 -1.77
CA LEU A 302 32.34 -18.71 -2.61
C LEU A 302 32.58 -20.00 -3.37
N GLY A 303 32.84 -19.90 -4.65
CA GLY A 303 33.17 -21.06 -5.50
C GLY A 303 34.08 -20.67 -6.66
N TYR A 304 34.56 -21.68 -7.35
CA TYR A 304 35.42 -21.53 -8.51
C TYR A 304 34.88 -22.34 -9.69
N THR A 305 35.03 -21.80 -10.86
CA THR A 305 34.69 -22.47 -12.11
C THR A 305 35.90 -23.14 -12.73
N ALA A 306 35.70 -24.33 -13.25
CA ALA A 306 36.70 -25.04 -14.05
C ALA A 306 35.98 -25.71 -15.24
N VAL A 307 36.20 -25.21 -16.43
CA VAL A 307 35.55 -25.64 -17.67
C VAL A 307 34.02 -25.45 -17.57
N ASP A 308 33.28 -26.53 -17.37
CA ASP A 308 31.81 -26.57 -17.22
C ASP A 308 31.36 -27.03 -15.82
N GLU A 309 32.23 -26.92 -14.84
CA GLU A 309 31.96 -27.28 -13.44
C GLU A 309 32.14 -26.05 -12.51
N VAL A 310 31.38 -26.03 -11.40
CA VAL A 310 31.62 -25.13 -10.26
C VAL A 310 31.92 -25.95 -9.02
N GLU A 311 33.01 -25.64 -8.35
CA GLU A 311 33.32 -26.18 -7.03
C GLU A 311 32.93 -25.12 -5.95
N ILE A 312 32.04 -25.48 -5.04
CA ILE A 312 31.72 -24.66 -3.86
C ILE A 312 32.87 -24.82 -2.86
N ALA A 313 33.68 -23.77 -2.71
CA ALA A 313 34.76 -23.74 -1.74
C ALA A 313 34.29 -23.45 -0.32
N ARG A 314 33.35 -22.49 -0.19
CA ARG A 314 32.79 -22.02 1.09
C ARG A 314 31.31 -21.62 0.95
N ILE A 315 30.51 -22.03 1.93
CA ILE A 315 29.15 -21.52 2.12
C ILE A 315 28.86 -21.46 3.61
N ALA A 316 28.41 -20.30 4.08
CA ALA A 316 28.02 -20.15 5.48
C ALA A 316 26.81 -19.20 5.64
N VAL A 317 26.12 -19.40 6.75
CA VAL A 317 24.98 -18.58 7.20
C VAL A 317 25.17 -18.36 8.69
N ILE A 318 24.99 -17.10 9.16
CA ILE A 318 25.06 -16.77 10.60
C ILE A 318 24.08 -17.62 11.40
N ASP A 319 24.44 -17.97 12.64
CA ASP A 319 23.68 -18.93 13.45
C ASP A 319 22.23 -18.54 13.65
N GLU A 320 21.95 -17.25 13.91
CA GLU A 320 20.59 -16.73 14.12
C GLU A 320 19.69 -16.86 12.88
N MET A 321 20.27 -16.99 11.69
CA MET A 321 19.55 -17.07 10.41
C MET A 321 19.56 -18.47 9.80
N LYS A 322 20.18 -19.44 10.45
CA LYS A 322 20.10 -20.84 10.03
C LYS A 322 18.65 -21.34 10.07
N ARG A 323 18.31 -22.26 9.17
CA ARG A 323 16.96 -22.84 8.99
C ARG A 323 15.86 -21.84 8.60
N GLN A 324 16.24 -20.63 8.16
CA GLN A 324 15.31 -19.59 7.68
C GLN A 324 15.34 -19.44 6.16
N GLY A 325 15.84 -20.42 5.43
CA GLY A 325 15.86 -20.45 3.96
C GLY A 325 17.05 -19.73 3.31
N VAL A 326 17.97 -19.12 4.08
CA VAL A 326 19.12 -18.36 3.54
C VAL A 326 20.04 -19.25 2.69
N GLY A 327 20.42 -20.43 3.20
CA GLY A 327 21.25 -21.38 2.43
C GLY A 327 20.56 -21.84 1.14
N HIS A 328 19.26 -22.09 1.19
CA HIS A 328 18.46 -22.44 0.01
C HIS A 328 18.48 -21.31 -1.03
N ALA A 329 18.33 -20.04 -0.59
CA ALA A 329 18.38 -18.89 -1.49
C ALA A 329 19.75 -18.77 -2.19
N LEU A 330 20.87 -18.99 -1.46
CA LEU A 330 22.22 -19.03 -2.04
C LEU A 330 22.35 -20.16 -3.09
N MET A 331 21.83 -21.35 -2.79
CA MET A 331 21.85 -22.46 -3.76
C MET A 331 20.98 -22.20 -4.99
N LEU A 332 19.82 -21.55 -4.83
CA LEU A 332 18.99 -21.14 -5.97
C LEU A 332 19.72 -20.13 -6.86
N ALA A 333 20.40 -19.15 -6.26
CA ALA A 333 21.19 -18.18 -7.02
C ALA A 333 22.33 -18.86 -7.79
N LEU A 334 23.05 -19.78 -7.13
CA LEU A 334 24.11 -20.56 -7.80
C LEU A 334 23.56 -21.39 -8.95
N LYS A 335 22.45 -22.11 -8.78
CA LYS A 335 21.81 -22.90 -9.84
C LYS A 335 21.37 -22.04 -11.02
N ALA A 336 20.78 -20.87 -10.76
CA ALA A 336 20.38 -19.94 -11.80
C ALA A 336 21.59 -19.40 -12.58
N TRP A 337 22.62 -18.97 -11.85
CA TRP A 337 23.88 -18.51 -12.43
C TRP A 337 24.55 -19.61 -13.26
N SER A 338 24.59 -20.84 -12.75
CA SER A 338 25.16 -22.00 -13.42
C SER A 338 24.47 -22.29 -14.76
N LYS A 339 23.14 -22.19 -14.84
CA LYS A 339 22.38 -22.34 -16.10
C LYS A 339 22.76 -21.27 -17.11
N GLU A 340 22.85 -20.03 -16.68
CA GLU A 340 23.18 -18.86 -17.52
C GLU A 340 24.60 -18.99 -18.10
N HIS A 341 25.54 -19.55 -17.32
CA HIS A 341 26.96 -19.71 -17.70
C HIS A 341 27.30 -21.10 -18.25
N GLN A 342 26.27 -21.89 -18.61
CA GLN A 342 26.44 -23.23 -19.22
C GLN A 342 27.26 -24.22 -18.37
N ILE A 343 27.22 -24.08 -17.06
CA ILE A 343 27.78 -25.02 -16.11
C ILE A 343 26.95 -26.30 -16.14
N ALA A 344 27.60 -27.43 -16.29
CA ALA A 344 26.96 -28.74 -16.31
C ALA A 344 26.84 -29.34 -14.90
N LYS A 345 27.80 -29.04 -14.01
CA LYS A 345 27.88 -29.72 -12.71
C LYS A 345 28.37 -28.78 -11.60
N VAL A 346 27.80 -28.94 -10.41
CA VAL A 346 28.26 -28.27 -9.19
C VAL A 346 28.82 -29.32 -8.24
N LEU A 347 30.02 -29.10 -7.72
CA LEU A 347 30.76 -29.99 -6.85
C LEU A 347 30.97 -29.36 -5.46
N LEU A 348 31.08 -30.18 -4.45
CA LEU A 348 31.50 -29.75 -3.11
C LEU A 348 32.11 -30.93 -2.29
N ASP A 349 32.91 -30.56 -1.32
CA ASP A 349 33.41 -31.42 -0.27
C ASP A 349 32.77 -31.04 1.07
N VAL A 350 32.27 -32.02 1.83
CA VAL A 350 31.71 -31.79 3.17
C VAL A 350 32.31 -32.76 4.19
N ARG A 351 32.61 -32.28 5.40
CA ARG A 351 33.11 -33.16 6.49
C ARG A 351 32.11 -34.26 6.80
N GLU A 352 32.54 -35.48 6.94
CA GLU A 352 31.68 -36.64 7.26
C GLU A 352 30.86 -36.41 8.53
N SER A 353 31.45 -35.73 9.55
CA SER A 353 30.77 -35.40 10.80
C SER A 353 29.69 -34.34 10.63
N ASN A 354 29.74 -33.52 9.56
CA ASN A 354 28.76 -32.43 9.33
C ASN A 354 27.47 -32.96 8.69
N GLN A 355 26.76 -33.81 9.44
CA GLN A 355 25.50 -34.41 8.99
C GLN A 355 24.43 -33.36 8.62
N ALA A 356 24.45 -32.21 9.28
CA ALA A 356 23.50 -31.14 9.00
C ALA A 356 23.70 -30.52 7.60
N ALA A 357 24.95 -30.28 7.20
CA ALA A 357 25.30 -29.82 5.87
C ALA A 357 25.04 -30.91 4.81
N GLY A 358 25.40 -32.17 5.07
CA GLY A 358 25.11 -33.28 4.16
C GLY A 358 23.62 -33.44 3.90
N ALA A 359 22.76 -33.33 4.94
CA ALA A 359 21.32 -33.38 4.80
C ALA A 359 20.76 -32.15 4.07
N PHE A 360 21.40 -30.99 4.21
CA PHE A 360 21.06 -29.77 3.45
C PHE A 360 21.36 -29.97 1.96
N TYR A 361 22.57 -30.41 1.59
CA TYR A 361 22.95 -30.62 0.20
C TYR A 361 22.11 -31.72 -0.48
N ALA A 362 21.80 -32.79 0.22
CA ALA A 362 20.91 -33.83 -0.30
C ALA A 362 19.50 -33.27 -0.63
N ARG A 363 18.97 -32.39 0.19
CA ARG A 363 17.68 -31.68 -0.10
C ARG A 363 17.79 -30.71 -1.28
N GLU A 364 18.97 -30.13 -1.49
CA GLU A 364 19.23 -29.28 -2.65
C GLU A 364 19.44 -30.11 -3.94
N GLY A 365 19.43 -31.42 -3.88
CA GLY A 365 19.54 -32.33 -5.01
C GLY A 365 20.95 -32.90 -5.27
N PHE A 366 21.91 -32.63 -4.38
CA PHE A 366 23.25 -33.23 -4.50
C PHE A 366 23.21 -34.73 -4.20
N VAL A 367 24.01 -35.47 -4.94
CA VAL A 367 24.24 -36.89 -4.75
C VAL A 367 25.65 -37.14 -4.19
N ASN A 368 25.80 -38.23 -3.45
CA ASN A 368 27.10 -38.64 -2.90
C ASN A 368 27.90 -39.41 -3.98
N ASP A 369 29.04 -38.87 -4.37
CA ASP A 369 29.94 -39.44 -5.37
C ASP A 369 31.04 -40.33 -4.75
N GLY A 370 31.21 -40.26 -3.43
CA GLY A 370 32.25 -41.03 -2.74
C GLY A 370 32.85 -40.33 -1.53
N VAL A 371 33.93 -40.89 -1.03
CA VAL A 371 34.61 -40.38 0.17
C VAL A 371 36.12 -40.26 -0.11
N ARG A 372 36.68 -39.09 0.20
CA ARG A 372 38.13 -38.83 0.16
C ARG A 372 38.71 -39.01 1.57
N LYS A 373 39.53 -40.03 1.77
CA LYS A 373 40.08 -40.38 3.07
C LYS A 373 41.06 -39.33 3.59
N ALA A 374 40.96 -39.00 4.89
CA ALA A 374 41.87 -38.13 5.63
C ALA A 374 42.12 -36.79 4.92
N PHE A 375 41.08 -36.21 4.30
CA PHE A 375 41.16 -34.95 3.54
C PHE A 375 41.37 -33.75 4.46
N TYR A 376 40.55 -33.65 5.51
CA TYR A 376 40.67 -32.59 6.51
C TYR A 376 41.76 -32.98 7.53
N GLN A 377 42.53 -31.96 7.98
CA GLN A 377 43.68 -32.21 8.86
C GLN A 377 43.41 -31.84 10.32
N ASP A 378 42.52 -30.88 10.55
CA ASP A 378 42.17 -30.38 11.88
C ASP A 378 40.64 -30.22 12.05
N PRO A 379 39.98 -31.10 12.81
CA PRO A 379 40.45 -32.48 13.14
C PRO A 379 40.63 -33.32 11.88
N LYS A 380 41.48 -34.35 11.99
CA LYS A 380 41.67 -35.29 10.87
C LYS A 380 40.39 -36.08 10.59
N GLU A 381 39.86 -35.91 9.39
CA GLU A 381 38.54 -36.43 9.03
C GLU A 381 38.44 -36.69 7.53
N ASP A 382 37.53 -37.57 7.13
CA ASP A 382 37.19 -37.83 5.75
C ASP A 382 36.30 -36.75 5.17
N ALA A 383 36.38 -36.52 3.86
CA ALA A 383 35.45 -35.67 3.12
C ALA A 383 34.46 -36.54 2.33
N VAL A 384 33.19 -36.24 2.43
CA VAL A 384 32.16 -36.76 1.52
C VAL A 384 32.11 -35.83 0.30
N LEU A 385 32.32 -36.41 -0.88
CA LEU A 385 32.26 -35.74 -2.17
C LEU A 385 30.82 -35.73 -2.65
N MET A 386 30.30 -34.60 -3.01
CA MET A 386 28.91 -34.47 -3.49
C MET A 386 28.84 -33.65 -4.77
N SER A 387 27.94 -34.04 -5.66
CA SER A 387 27.72 -33.32 -6.91
C SER A 387 26.23 -33.10 -7.22
N LEU A 388 25.96 -32.06 -8.01
CA LEU A 388 24.66 -31.73 -8.54
C LEU A 388 24.77 -31.49 -10.03
N GLU A 389 24.05 -32.27 -10.84
CA GLU A 389 23.87 -32.01 -12.27
C GLU A 389 22.95 -30.84 -12.48
N ILE A 390 23.28 -29.91 -13.37
CA ILE A 390 22.47 -28.75 -13.73
C ILE A 390 21.72 -29.07 -15.02
N ASP A 391 20.43 -29.22 -14.93
CA ASP A 391 19.56 -29.41 -16.11
C ASP A 391 19.67 -28.23 -17.07
N LYS A 392 19.91 -28.53 -18.33
CA LYS A 392 20.07 -27.56 -19.42
C LYS A 392 18.81 -26.74 -19.70
#